data_70fdf2ff0e499205739dfef6495a2504
#
_entry.id   70fdf2ff0e499205739dfef6495a2504
#
_cell.length_a   1.000
_cell.length_b   1.000
_cell.length_c   1.000
_cell.angle_alpha   90.00
_cell.angle_beta   90.00
_cell.angle_gamma   90.00
#
_symmetry.space_group_name_H-M   'P 1'
#
loop_
_entity.id
_entity.type
_entity.pdbx_description
1 polymer ?
#
loop_
_entity_poly.entity_id
_entity_poly.type
_entity_poly.pdbx_seq_one_letter_code
_entity_poly.pdbx_strand_id
1 'polypeptide(L)'
;LAVARGQYPFDGNDPLSIKDVNLTINGDILTSQIQLNGAVSGMGIPANSLDLQAIGHLSNIEIHQLKLNALEGAAELKGDVNWRDGVEWNSHLQLAKMNLGRYLSAFPAVLSGELSSQGQVNQKGWQVAVPQVDIQGTLAQHSLALQGGLTAGDQQGVTIPQLVLTYGENKIHAQGSMGKQSDFTLNIHAPNLHGLWADLSAGVTGHIKLNGDVMRPQVDVDLTANHMAFQQMHLNQAVIKGQINGEERVKGELDIHLNGFHYNDININQMKLAVSGDEQKHVLHLTSDGKPVAANLNLTGNFDRTLQRWQG
;
A
#
# COMPACT_ATOMS: atom_id res chain seq x y z
N LEU A 1 -36.56 4.94 -14.89
CA LEU A 1 -36.09 6.29 -15.15
C LEU A 1 -35.09 6.26 -16.31
N ALA A 2 -35.28 7.12 -17.30
CA ALA A 2 -34.34 7.28 -18.41
C ALA A 2 -33.94 8.74 -18.52
N VAL A 3 -32.62 9.01 -18.68
CA VAL A 3 -32.07 10.33 -18.92
C VAL A 3 -31.20 10.24 -20.17
N ALA A 4 -31.63 10.90 -21.26
CA ALA A 4 -30.89 10.84 -22.50
C ALA A 4 -29.57 11.64 -22.41
N ARG A 5 -29.59 12.78 -21.72
CA ARG A 5 -28.39 13.62 -21.51
C ARG A 5 -28.58 14.55 -20.32
N GLY A 6 -27.56 14.67 -19.47
CA GLY A 6 -27.48 15.66 -18.39
C GLY A 6 -26.07 16.21 -18.27
N GLN A 7 -25.91 17.44 -17.78
CA GLN A 7 -24.63 18.09 -17.58
C GLN A 7 -24.69 19.00 -16.35
N TYR A 8 -23.66 18.97 -15.48
CA TYR A 8 -23.56 19.79 -14.27
C TYR A 8 -22.08 20.05 -13.91
N PRO A 9 -21.66 21.28 -13.55
CA PRO A 9 -22.40 22.52 -13.79
C PRO A 9 -22.51 22.84 -15.30
N PHE A 10 -23.45 23.67 -15.67
CA PHE A 10 -23.75 23.93 -17.10
C PHE A 10 -22.66 24.71 -17.81
N ASP A 11 -21.81 25.42 -17.08
CA ASP A 11 -20.80 26.38 -17.54
C ASP A 11 -19.36 26.08 -17.08
N GLY A 12 -19.11 24.86 -16.52
CA GLY A 12 -17.77 24.44 -16.08
C GLY A 12 -16.86 24.01 -17.24
N ASN A 13 -15.54 24.12 -17.03
CA ASN A 13 -14.53 23.66 -17.99
C ASN A 13 -14.48 22.13 -18.12
N ASP A 14 -14.90 21.39 -17.08
CA ASP A 14 -15.00 19.92 -17.07
C ASP A 14 -16.30 19.49 -16.35
N PRO A 15 -17.47 19.77 -16.94
CA PRO A 15 -18.75 19.46 -16.30
C PRO A 15 -19.00 17.96 -16.25
N LEU A 16 -19.67 17.49 -15.18
CA LEU A 16 -20.21 16.15 -15.15
C LEU A 16 -21.23 15.97 -16.28
N SER A 17 -20.93 15.07 -17.19
CA SER A 17 -21.78 14.73 -18.33
C SER A 17 -22.34 13.33 -18.15
N ILE A 18 -23.66 13.21 -18.22
CA ILE A 18 -24.40 11.96 -18.11
C ILE A 18 -25.13 11.74 -19.45
N LYS A 19 -24.99 10.55 -20.03
CA LYS A 19 -25.59 10.20 -21.31
C LYS A 19 -26.26 8.84 -21.26
N ASP A 20 -27.41 8.73 -21.90
CA ASP A 20 -28.13 7.48 -22.16
C ASP A 20 -28.34 6.64 -20.90
N VAL A 21 -28.61 7.29 -19.76
CA VAL A 21 -28.83 6.61 -18.50
C VAL A 21 -30.24 6.04 -18.45
N ASN A 22 -30.32 4.74 -18.33
CA ASN A 22 -31.57 3.98 -18.08
C ASN A 22 -31.46 3.27 -16.73
N LEU A 23 -32.35 3.59 -15.82
CA LEU A 23 -32.53 2.89 -14.56
C LEU A 23 -33.89 2.18 -14.56
N THR A 24 -33.87 0.87 -14.42
CA THR A 24 -35.06 0.04 -14.27
C THR A 24 -35.03 -0.64 -12.91
N ILE A 25 -36.09 -0.48 -12.14
CA ILE A 25 -36.27 -1.14 -10.86
C ILE A 25 -37.60 -1.87 -10.91
N ASN A 26 -37.56 -3.20 -10.78
CA ASN A 26 -38.72 -4.07 -10.79
C ASN A 26 -38.78 -4.89 -9.48
N GLY A 27 -39.92 -4.92 -8.83
CA GLY A 27 -40.10 -5.65 -7.59
C GLY A 27 -40.80 -4.80 -6.54
N ASP A 28 -40.59 -5.12 -5.29
CA ASP A 28 -41.16 -4.44 -4.14
C ASP A 28 -40.03 -3.97 -3.17
N ILE A 29 -40.44 -3.43 -2.00
CA ILE A 29 -39.51 -2.93 -1.00
C ILE A 29 -38.64 -4.02 -0.36
N LEU A 30 -39.07 -5.29 -0.43
CA LEU A 30 -38.34 -6.41 0.14
C LEU A 30 -37.29 -6.97 -0.85
N THR A 31 -37.62 -6.96 -2.14
CA THR A 31 -36.78 -7.50 -3.19
C THR A 31 -36.98 -6.73 -4.49
N SER A 32 -35.96 -6.08 -4.99
CA SER A 32 -35.98 -5.30 -6.22
C SER A 32 -34.86 -5.71 -7.16
N GLN A 33 -35.22 -6.02 -8.40
CA GLN A 33 -34.25 -6.15 -9.49
C GLN A 33 -33.86 -4.76 -9.99
N ILE A 34 -32.56 -4.49 -10.00
CA ILE A 34 -31.99 -3.20 -10.38
C ILE A 34 -31.16 -3.39 -11.64
N GLN A 35 -31.49 -2.61 -12.67
CA GLN A 35 -30.69 -2.54 -13.89
C GLN A 35 -30.38 -1.07 -14.16
N LEU A 36 -29.09 -0.75 -14.26
CA LEU A 36 -28.62 0.59 -14.58
C LEU A 36 -27.60 0.50 -15.70
N ASN A 37 -27.81 1.23 -16.77
CA ASN A 37 -26.80 1.44 -17.80
C ASN A 37 -26.70 2.92 -18.15
N GLY A 38 -25.55 3.34 -18.64
CA GLY A 38 -25.30 4.71 -19.01
C GLY A 38 -23.84 5.03 -19.21
N ALA A 39 -23.57 6.27 -19.57
CA ALA A 39 -22.23 6.81 -19.70
C ALA A 39 -22.06 8.06 -18.86
N VAL A 40 -20.92 8.18 -18.19
CA VAL A 40 -20.57 9.30 -17.31
C VAL A 40 -19.18 9.80 -17.66
N SER A 41 -18.96 11.12 -17.62
CA SER A 41 -17.65 11.74 -17.78
C SER A 41 -17.63 13.15 -17.17
N GLY A 42 -16.44 13.70 -16.90
CA GLY A 42 -16.27 15.05 -16.37
C GLY A 42 -16.06 15.09 -14.85
N MET A 43 -15.74 16.27 -14.31
CA MET A 43 -15.34 16.49 -12.90
C MET A 43 -14.18 15.57 -12.48
N GLY A 44 -13.20 15.37 -13.38
CA GLY A 44 -12.09 14.45 -13.15
C GLY A 44 -12.45 12.96 -13.30
N ILE A 45 -13.68 12.60 -13.65
CA ILE A 45 -14.09 11.22 -13.96
C ILE A 45 -13.79 10.96 -15.44
N PRO A 46 -12.94 9.96 -15.77
CA PRO A 46 -12.69 9.61 -17.16
C PRO A 46 -13.96 9.12 -17.84
N ALA A 47 -14.08 9.38 -19.14
CA ALA A 47 -15.20 8.90 -19.94
C ALA A 47 -15.35 7.38 -19.76
N ASN A 48 -16.55 6.96 -19.40
CA ASN A 48 -16.85 5.55 -19.13
C ASN A 48 -18.28 5.19 -19.56
N SER A 49 -18.52 3.90 -19.73
CA SER A 49 -19.86 3.34 -19.75
C SER A 49 -20.00 2.33 -18.62
N LEU A 50 -21.15 2.34 -17.99
CA LEU A 50 -21.49 1.50 -16.83
C LEU A 50 -22.69 0.63 -17.20
N ASP A 51 -22.62 -0.64 -16.81
CA ASP A 51 -23.75 -1.58 -16.82
C ASP A 51 -23.79 -2.30 -15.47
N LEU A 52 -24.88 -2.13 -14.72
CA LEU A 52 -25.13 -2.74 -13.43
C LEU A 52 -26.38 -3.64 -13.50
N GLN A 53 -26.23 -4.84 -13.02
CA GLN A 53 -27.32 -5.78 -12.74
C GLN A 53 -27.21 -6.26 -11.29
N ALA A 54 -28.21 -5.94 -10.49
CA ALA A 54 -28.20 -6.23 -9.07
C ALA A 54 -29.60 -6.61 -8.55
N ILE A 55 -29.63 -7.28 -7.40
CA ILE A 55 -30.83 -7.48 -6.61
C ILE A 55 -30.65 -6.74 -5.29
N GLY A 56 -31.54 -5.79 -5.03
CA GLY A 56 -31.56 -5.03 -3.79
C GLY A 56 -32.58 -5.63 -2.82
N HIS A 57 -32.20 -5.68 -1.54
CA HIS A 57 -33.04 -6.01 -0.41
C HIS A 57 -32.96 -4.88 0.63
N LEU A 58 -33.76 -4.94 1.71
CA LEU A 58 -33.78 -3.92 2.75
C LEU A 58 -32.41 -3.66 3.38
N SER A 59 -31.58 -4.71 3.52
CA SER A 59 -30.31 -4.63 4.23
C SER A 59 -29.12 -5.18 3.48
N ASN A 60 -29.28 -5.56 2.22
CA ASN A 60 -28.20 -6.02 1.37
C ASN A 60 -28.47 -5.75 -0.11
N ILE A 61 -27.40 -5.77 -0.89
CA ILE A 61 -27.43 -5.76 -2.34
C ILE A 61 -26.54 -6.88 -2.88
N GLU A 62 -27.07 -7.63 -3.84
CA GLU A 62 -26.32 -8.65 -4.59
C GLU A 62 -26.00 -8.09 -5.98
N ILE A 63 -24.73 -7.86 -6.26
CA ILE A 63 -24.24 -7.35 -7.53
C ILE A 63 -23.87 -8.55 -8.41
N HIS A 64 -24.77 -8.89 -9.33
CA HIS A 64 -24.53 -9.97 -10.28
C HIS A 64 -23.49 -9.57 -11.32
N GLN A 65 -23.52 -8.31 -11.71
CA GLN A 65 -22.54 -7.71 -12.62
C GLN A 65 -22.56 -6.20 -12.46
N LEU A 66 -21.38 -5.63 -12.29
CA LEU A 66 -21.11 -4.21 -12.50
C LEU A 66 -19.95 -4.11 -13.49
N LYS A 67 -20.26 -3.81 -14.73
CA LYS A 67 -19.29 -3.66 -15.80
C LYS A 67 -19.01 -2.19 -16.08
N LEU A 68 -17.74 -1.83 -16.05
CA LEU A 68 -17.24 -0.49 -16.35
C LEU A 68 -16.30 -0.59 -17.55
N ASN A 69 -16.60 0.11 -18.64
CA ASN A 69 -15.66 0.30 -19.72
C ASN A 69 -15.10 1.72 -19.62
N ALA A 70 -13.81 1.83 -19.31
CA ALA A 70 -13.12 3.09 -19.12
C ALA A 70 -11.63 2.90 -19.38
N LEU A 71 -10.88 4.00 -19.58
CA LEU A 71 -9.41 3.97 -19.65
C LEU A 71 -8.89 2.95 -20.71
N GLU A 72 -9.57 2.84 -21.83
CA GLU A 72 -9.24 1.90 -22.92
C GLU A 72 -9.32 0.42 -22.54
N GLY A 73 -9.91 0.11 -21.38
CA GLY A 73 -10.06 -1.23 -20.84
C GLY A 73 -11.44 -1.45 -20.24
N ALA A 74 -11.57 -2.53 -19.48
CA ALA A 74 -12.79 -2.87 -18.78
C ALA A 74 -12.49 -3.37 -17.34
N ALA A 75 -13.45 -3.11 -16.45
CA ALA A 75 -13.50 -3.71 -15.12
C ALA A 75 -14.87 -4.37 -14.93
N GLU A 76 -14.91 -5.55 -14.31
CA GLU A 76 -16.14 -6.23 -13.94
C GLU A 76 -16.08 -6.59 -12.45
N LEU A 77 -17.09 -6.16 -11.70
CA LEU A 77 -17.24 -6.44 -10.28
C LEU A 77 -18.49 -7.30 -10.08
N LYS A 78 -18.35 -8.35 -9.28
CA LYS A 78 -19.43 -9.16 -8.73
C LYS A 78 -19.29 -9.23 -7.23
N GLY A 79 -20.39 -9.38 -6.50
CA GLY A 79 -20.33 -9.52 -5.06
C GLY A 79 -21.61 -9.13 -4.36
N ASP A 80 -21.50 -9.02 -3.07
CA ASP A 80 -22.60 -8.63 -2.21
C ASP A 80 -22.11 -7.66 -1.12
N VAL A 81 -23.03 -6.82 -0.66
CA VAL A 81 -22.84 -5.94 0.49
C VAL A 81 -24.05 -6.03 1.39
N ASN A 82 -23.83 -6.28 2.68
CA ASN A 82 -24.83 -6.32 3.72
C ASN A 82 -24.55 -5.21 4.74
N TRP A 83 -25.58 -4.48 5.16
CA TRP A 83 -25.48 -3.36 6.13
C TRP A 83 -26.45 -3.47 7.31
N ARG A 84 -26.92 -4.69 7.64
CA ARG A 84 -27.87 -4.92 8.75
C ARG A 84 -27.24 -4.64 10.13
N ASP A 85 -26.08 -5.22 10.39
CA ASP A 85 -25.37 -5.17 11.69
C ASP A 85 -23.96 -4.58 11.58
N GLY A 86 -23.77 -3.66 10.67
CA GLY A 86 -22.51 -3.10 10.24
C GLY A 86 -22.41 -3.20 8.73
N VAL A 87 -21.20 -3.18 8.17
CA VAL A 87 -20.99 -3.40 6.73
C VAL A 87 -20.20 -4.68 6.56
N GLU A 88 -20.77 -5.63 5.81
CA GLU A 88 -20.08 -6.84 5.34
C GLU A 88 -20.09 -6.84 3.81
N TRP A 89 -18.99 -7.26 3.21
CA TRP A 89 -18.91 -7.42 1.77
C TRP A 89 -18.13 -8.66 1.37
N ASN A 90 -18.48 -9.17 0.20
CA ASN A 90 -17.68 -10.13 -0.54
C ASN A 90 -17.69 -9.70 -2.00
N SER A 91 -16.54 -9.60 -2.62
CA SER A 91 -16.42 -9.07 -3.97
C SER A 91 -15.33 -9.76 -4.76
N HIS A 92 -15.55 -9.84 -6.06
CA HIS A 92 -14.59 -10.29 -7.04
C HIS A 92 -14.52 -9.27 -8.17
N LEU A 93 -13.34 -8.71 -8.37
CA LEU A 93 -13.03 -7.71 -9.39
C LEU A 93 -12.15 -8.33 -10.46
N GLN A 94 -12.53 -8.19 -11.72
CA GLN A 94 -11.69 -8.52 -12.88
C GLN A 94 -11.34 -7.25 -13.64
N LEU A 95 -10.09 -7.12 -14.05
CA LEU A 95 -9.57 -6.03 -14.85
C LEU A 95 -9.09 -6.56 -16.20
N ALA A 96 -9.41 -5.84 -17.26
CA ALA A 96 -8.98 -6.15 -18.60
C ALA A 96 -8.36 -4.91 -19.26
N LYS A 97 -7.02 -4.87 -19.34
CA LYS A 97 -6.23 -3.84 -20.02
C LYS A 97 -6.56 -2.40 -19.59
N MET A 98 -6.82 -2.16 -18.30
CA MET A 98 -7.09 -0.81 -17.77
C MET A 98 -5.85 0.08 -17.90
N ASN A 99 -5.91 1.09 -18.74
CA ASN A 99 -4.81 2.05 -18.99
C ASN A 99 -4.88 3.22 -18.01
N LEU A 100 -4.30 3.05 -16.82
CA LEU A 100 -4.30 4.05 -15.76
C LEU A 100 -3.55 5.33 -16.14
N GLY A 101 -2.55 5.23 -17.03
CA GLY A 101 -1.76 6.36 -17.50
C GLY A 101 -2.57 7.42 -18.25
N ARG A 102 -3.76 7.07 -18.73
CA ARG A 102 -4.70 8.02 -19.34
C ARG A 102 -5.30 9.00 -18.32
N TYR A 103 -5.33 8.61 -17.05
CA TYR A 103 -5.91 9.41 -15.98
C TYR A 103 -4.84 9.86 -14.95
N LEU A 104 -3.90 8.97 -14.62
CA LEU A 104 -2.80 9.21 -13.70
C LEU A 104 -1.49 9.21 -14.49
N SER A 105 -1.11 10.36 -15.04
CA SER A 105 0.11 10.49 -15.85
C SER A 105 1.38 10.11 -15.07
N ALA A 106 1.37 10.28 -13.75
CA ALA A 106 2.46 9.86 -12.85
C ALA A 106 2.54 8.33 -12.68
N PHE A 107 1.50 7.59 -13.08
CA PHE A 107 1.44 6.13 -12.99
C PHE A 107 0.99 5.52 -14.32
N PRO A 108 1.87 5.50 -15.34
CA PRO A 108 1.54 5.04 -16.69
C PRO A 108 1.50 3.51 -16.75
N ALA A 109 0.46 2.93 -16.13
CA ALA A 109 0.25 1.50 -16.06
C ALA A 109 -0.90 1.02 -16.93
N VAL A 110 -0.73 -0.15 -17.53
CA VAL A 110 -1.80 -0.92 -18.17
C VAL A 110 -1.92 -2.25 -17.44
N LEU A 111 -3.06 -2.47 -16.77
CA LEU A 111 -3.26 -3.58 -15.85
C LEU A 111 -4.39 -4.51 -16.28
N SER A 112 -4.18 -5.78 -16.04
CA SER A 112 -5.19 -6.84 -16.15
C SER A 112 -5.06 -7.79 -14.97
N GLY A 113 -6.10 -8.57 -14.66
CA GLY A 113 -6.06 -9.56 -13.61
C GLY A 113 -7.30 -9.57 -12.76
N GLU A 114 -7.19 -10.16 -11.58
CA GLU A 114 -8.31 -10.34 -10.67
C GLU A 114 -7.94 -10.06 -9.22
N LEU A 115 -8.92 -9.66 -8.45
CA LEU A 115 -8.84 -9.39 -7.03
C LEU A 115 -10.12 -9.86 -6.35
N SER A 116 -9.99 -10.72 -5.35
CA SER A 116 -11.09 -11.05 -4.43
C SER A 116 -10.92 -10.32 -3.11
N SER A 117 -11.96 -9.74 -2.59
CA SER A 117 -11.97 -9.05 -1.31
C SER A 117 -13.22 -9.39 -0.51
N GLN A 118 -13.04 -9.64 0.77
CA GLN A 118 -14.13 -9.80 1.72
C GLN A 118 -13.79 -9.07 3.01
N GLY A 119 -14.81 -8.59 3.73
CA GLY A 119 -14.56 -7.92 4.98
C GLY A 119 -15.80 -7.57 5.74
N GLN A 120 -15.57 -7.08 6.95
CA GLN A 120 -16.64 -6.59 7.81
C GLN A 120 -16.14 -5.40 8.64
N VAL A 121 -17.06 -4.49 8.91
CA VAL A 121 -16.88 -3.36 9.83
C VAL A 121 -18.15 -3.27 10.68
N ASN A 122 -18.01 -3.45 11.98
CA ASN A 122 -19.13 -3.40 12.94
C ASN A 122 -18.66 -2.89 14.30
N GLN A 123 -19.54 -2.93 15.32
CA GLN A 123 -19.20 -2.47 16.68
C GLN A 123 -18.08 -3.28 17.36
N LYS A 124 -17.78 -4.49 16.88
CA LYS A 124 -16.72 -5.34 17.42
C LYS A 124 -15.35 -5.07 16.77
N GLY A 125 -15.32 -4.21 15.73
CA GLY A 125 -14.12 -3.83 15.02
C GLY A 125 -14.23 -4.07 13.51
N TRP A 126 -13.09 -4.15 12.86
CA TRP A 126 -13.00 -4.37 11.43
C TRP A 126 -12.09 -5.56 11.08
N GLN A 127 -12.41 -6.20 9.99
CA GLN A 127 -11.59 -7.24 9.37
C GLN A 127 -11.70 -7.16 7.86
N VAL A 128 -10.59 -7.31 7.17
CA VAL A 128 -10.50 -7.36 5.71
C VAL A 128 -9.65 -8.56 5.31
N ALA A 129 -10.08 -9.29 4.33
CA ALA A 129 -9.31 -10.31 3.67
C ALA A 129 -9.28 -10.06 2.16
N VAL A 130 -8.10 -10.22 1.58
CA VAL A 130 -7.84 -10.31 0.15
C VAL A 130 -7.27 -11.72 -0.07
N PRO A 131 -8.15 -12.74 -0.20
CA PRO A 131 -7.67 -14.12 -0.32
C PRO A 131 -6.86 -14.36 -1.60
N GLN A 132 -7.14 -13.58 -2.63
CA GLN A 132 -6.45 -13.66 -3.91
C GLN A 132 -6.32 -12.27 -4.53
N VAL A 133 -5.10 -11.94 -4.92
CA VAL A 133 -4.77 -10.91 -5.89
C VAL A 133 -3.86 -11.52 -6.95
N ASP A 134 -4.19 -11.35 -8.22
CA ASP A 134 -3.37 -11.69 -9.37
C ASP A 134 -3.53 -10.59 -10.40
N ILE A 135 -2.72 -9.56 -10.28
CA ILE A 135 -2.69 -8.39 -11.16
C ILE A 135 -1.40 -8.42 -11.95
N GLN A 136 -1.50 -8.25 -13.25
CA GLN A 136 -0.35 -8.21 -14.15
C GLN A 136 -0.52 -7.13 -15.22
N GLY A 137 0.60 -6.70 -15.77
CA GLY A 137 0.58 -5.70 -16.82
C GLY A 137 1.93 -5.03 -17.01
N THR A 138 1.88 -3.77 -17.33
CA THR A 138 3.07 -2.94 -17.51
C THR A 138 2.94 -1.64 -16.73
N LEU A 139 4.05 -1.14 -16.20
CA LEU A 139 4.18 0.20 -15.62
C LEU A 139 5.45 0.82 -16.20
N ALA A 140 5.35 2.01 -16.78
CA ALA A 140 6.47 2.71 -17.40
C ALA A 140 7.29 1.79 -18.35
N GLN A 141 6.61 0.98 -19.16
CA GLN A 141 7.16 0.01 -20.12
C GLN A 141 7.84 -1.23 -19.51
N HIS A 142 7.92 -1.35 -18.17
CA HIS A 142 8.40 -2.55 -17.51
C HIS A 142 7.23 -3.47 -17.13
N SER A 143 7.49 -4.77 -17.09
CA SER A 143 6.49 -5.74 -16.59
C SER A 143 6.19 -5.48 -15.12
N LEU A 144 4.92 -5.55 -14.76
CA LEU A 144 4.44 -5.43 -13.38
C LEU A 144 3.54 -6.63 -13.07
N ALA A 145 3.75 -7.27 -11.93
CA ALA A 145 2.83 -8.27 -11.41
C ALA A 145 2.77 -8.19 -9.88
N LEU A 146 1.55 -8.35 -9.34
CA LEU A 146 1.28 -8.47 -7.91
C LEU A 146 0.45 -9.73 -7.70
N GLN A 147 0.99 -10.68 -6.93
CA GLN A 147 0.35 -11.97 -6.68
C GLN A 147 0.38 -12.32 -5.20
N GLY A 148 -0.71 -12.91 -4.71
CA GLY A 148 -0.79 -13.41 -3.35
C GLY A 148 -2.09 -13.10 -2.66
N GLY A 149 -2.01 -12.87 -1.34
CA GLY A 149 -3.17 -12.52 -0.52
C GLY A 149 -2.76 -12.04 0.87
N LEU A 150 -3.71 -11.45 1.56
CA LEU A 150 -3.54 -10.99 2.93
C LEU A 150 -4.86 -10.97 3.70
N THR A 151 -4.74 -11.00 5.01
CA THR A 151 -5.83 -10.67 5.95
C THR A 151 -5.36 -9.63 6.94
N ALA A 152 -6.22 -8.71 7.33
CA ALA A 152 -5.93 -7.70 8.32
C ALA A 152 -7.16 -7.42 9.19
N GLY A 153 -6.94 -7.09 10.46
CA GLY A 153 -8.00 -6.71 11.39
C GLY A 153 -7.44 -6.15 12.69
N ASP A 154 -8.25 -5.38 13.38
CA ASP A 154 -7.84 -4.71 14.63
C ASP A 154 -7.46 -5.67 15.76
N GLN A 155 -8.07 -6.87 15.80
CA GLN A 155 -7.78 -7.88 16.82
C GLN A 155 -6.75 -8.93 16.39
N GLN A 156 -6.65 -9.21 15.10
CA GLN A 156 -5.86 -10.29 14.53
C GLN A 156 -4.50 -9.83 14.00
N GLY A 157 -4.35 -8.50 13.84
CA GLY A 157 -3.18 -7.95 13.15
C GLY A 157 -3.24 -8.20 11.64
N VAL A 158 -2.07 -8.44 11.03
CA VAL A 158 -1.93 -8.70 9.59
C VAL A 158 -1.36 -10.09 9.39
N THR A 159 -1.93 -10.86 8.49
CA THR A 159 -1.38 -12.14 8.02
C THR A 159 -1.24 -12.10 6.50
N ILE A 160 -0.07 -12.43 6.02
CA ILE A 160 0.29 -12.49 4.60
C ILE A 160 0.80 -13.90 4.34
N PRO A 161 -0.02 -14.83 3.84
CA PRO A 161 0.45 -16.18 3.48
C PRO A 161 1.60 -16.11 2.47
N GLN A 162 1.43 -15.27 1.47
CA GLN A 162 2.44 -14.90 0.49
C GLN A 162 1.97 -13.67 -0.28
N LEU A 163 2.86 -12.71 -0.49
CA LEU A 163 2.64 -11.56 -1.38
C LEU A 163 3.92 -11.29 -2.16
N VAL A 164 3.83 -11.32 -3.47
CA VAL A 164 4.96 -11.10 -4.37
C VAL A 164 4.63 -9.96 -5.31
N LEU A 165 5.47 -8.93 -5.28
CA LEU A 165 5.49 -7.85 -6.26
C LEU A 165 6.71 -8.03 -7.16
N THR A 166 6.50 -8.02 -8.47
CA THR A 166 7.59 -7.94 -9.47
C THR A 166 7.41 -6.68 -10.32
N TYR A 167 8.51 -5.99 -10.60
CA TYR A 167 8.56 -4.83 -11.46
C TYR A 167 9.86 -4.86 -12.26
N GLY A 168 9.78 -5.21 -13.54
CA GLY A 168 10.98 -5.50 -14.34
C GLY A 168 11.82 -6.59 -13.69
N GLU A 169 13.06 -6.27 -13.31
CA GLU A 169 13.98 -7.17 -12.59
C GLU A 169 13.81 -7.14 -11.07
N ASN A 170 12.97 -6.23 -10.56
CA ASN A 170 12.79 -6.07 -9.12
C ASN A 170 11.78 -7.08 -8.59
N LYS A 171 12.06 -7.64 -7.42
CA LYS A 171 11.17 -8.56 -6.72
C LYS A 171 11.13 -8.26 -5.23
N ILE A 172 9.93 -8.09 -4.71
CA ILE A 172 9.66 -7.94 -3.28
C ILE A 172 8.75 -9.07 -2.85
N HIS A 173 9.14 -9.78 -1.80
CA HIS A 173 8.40 -10.92 -1.27
C HIS A 173 8.14 -10.73 0.21
N ALA A 174 6.88 -10.70 0.60
CA ALA A 174 6.42 -10.62 1.98
C ALA A 174 5.64 -11.87 2.35
N GLN A 175 5.87 -12.41 3.55
CA GLN A 175 5.12 -13.52 4.11
C GLN A 175 5.13 -13.51 5.63
N GLY A 176 4.12 -14.13 6.24
CA GLY A 176 4.03 -14.31 7.68
C GLY A 176 2.91 -13.52 8.33
N SER A 177 3.04 -13.26 9.61
CA SER A 177 2.04 -12.55 10.40
C SER A 177 2.67 -11.48 11.30
N MET A 178 1.92 -10.39 11.49
CA MET A 178 2.26 -9.30 12.40
C MET A 178 1.07 -9.03 13.31
N GLY A 179 1.27 -9.13 14.62
CA GLY A 179 0.22 -8.94 15.62
C GLY A 179 0.77 -9.12 17.03
N LYS A 180 -0.05 -9.65 17.93
CA LYS A 180 0.40 -9.98 19.30
C LYS A 180 1.60 -10.92 19.31
N GLN A 181 1.57 -11.91 18.45
CA GLN A 181 2.71 -12.74 18.08
C GLN A 181 3.01 -12.51 16.60
N SER A 182 4.24 -12.26 16.28
CA SER A 182 4.70 -12.00 14.93
C SER A 182 5.66 -13.09 14.45
N ASP A 183 5.52 -13.46 13.17
CA ASP A 183 6.45 -14.26 12.41
C ASP A 183 6.38 -13.75 10.97
N PHE A 184 7.14 -12.69 10.68
CA PHE A 184 7.06 -11.99 9.42
C PHE A 184 8.42 -11.86 8.76
N THR A 185 8.46 -12.07 7.46
CA THR A 185 9.66 -11.90 6.64
C THR A 185 9.34 -11.07 5.41
N LEU A 186 10.16 -10.05 5.17
CA LEU A 186 10.19 -9.25 3.95
C LEU A 186 11.55 -9.41 3.29
N ASN A 187 11.58 -9.91 2.05
CA ASN A 187 12.78 -9.97 1.23
C ASN A 187 12.66 -8.98 0.07
N ILE A 188 13.68 -8.19 -0.16
CA ILE A 188 13.73 -7.16 -1.18
C ILE A 188 14.92 -7.44 -2.09
N HIS A 189 14.65 -7.64 -3.36
CA HIS A 189 15.65 -7.62 -4.43
C HIS A 189 15.13 -6.66 -5.50
N ALA A 190 15.45 -5.40 -5.33
CA ALA A 190 14.98 -4.32 -6.18
C ALA A 190 16.17 -3.46 -6.64
N PRO A 191 17.00 -3.98 -7.56
CA PRO A 191 18.22 -3.29 -8.00
C PRO A 191 17.94 -1.99 -8.76
N ASN A 192 16.73 -1.84 -9.33
CA ASN A 192 16.38 -0.66 -10.13
C ASN A 192 14.89 -0.34 -10.03
N LEU A 193 14.53 0.62 -9.19
CA LEU A 193 13.16 1.12 -8.99
C LEU A 193 12.82 2.32 -9.90
N HIS A 194 13.66 2.64 -10.88
CA HIS A 194 13.40 3.73 -11.82
C HIS A 194 12.08 3.47 -12.59
N GLY A 195 11.21 4.47 -12.62
CA GLY A 195 9.90 4.40 -13.30
C GLY A 195 8.78 3.77 -12.47
N LEU A 196 9.07 3.19 -11.28
CA LEU A 196 8.01 2.72 -10.38
C LEU A 196 7.15 3.88 -9.86
N TRP A 197 7.78 5.02 -9.63
CA TRP A 197 7.13 6.26 -9.24
C TRP A 197 7.83 7.45 -9.90
N ALA A 198 7.10 8.56 -10.08
CA ALA A 198 7.67 9.78 -10.64
C ALA A 198 8.85 10.25 -9.79
N ASP A 199 9.96 10.60 -10.45
CA ASP A 199 11.20 11.11 -9.84
C ASP A 199 11.86 10.16 -8.84
N LEU A 200 11.43 8.88 -8.75
CA LEU A 200 12.09 7.87 -7.94
C LEU A 200 13.14 7.13 -8.75
N SER A 201 14.35 7.09 -8.22
CA SER A 201 15.40 6.17 -8.64
C SER A 201 16.07 5.60 -7.40
N ALA A 202 16.18 4.29 -7.31
CA ALA A 202 16.85 3.61 -6.20
C ALA A 202 17.15 2.16 -6.58
N GLY A 203 18.20 1.61 -6.03
CA GLY A 203 18.37 0.17 -5.90
C GLY A 203 18.30 -0.22 -4.43
N VAL A 204 17.42 -1.16 -4.05
CA VAL A 204 17.27 -1.61 -2.67
C VAL A 204 17.33 -3.14 -2.62
N THR A 205 18.20 -3.67 -1.75
CA THR A 205 18.32 -5.11 -1.51
C THR A 205 18.42 -5.41 -0.03
N GLY A 206 17.94 -6.57 0.38
CA GLY A 206 18.07 -7.03 1.76
C GLY A 206 16.82 -7.70 2.29
N HIS A 207 16.73 -7.77 3.62
CA HIS A 207 15.60 -8.40 4.31
C HIS A 207 15.26 -7.71 5.63
N ILE A 208 14.03 -7.93 6.06
CA ILE A 208 13.54 -7.64 7.41
C ILE A 208 12.84 -8.90 7.92
N LYS A 209 13.22 -9.35 9.12
CA LYS A 209 12.51 -10.43 9.85
C LYS A 209 12.02 -9.87 11.18
N LEU A 210 10.79 -10.19 11.50
CA LEU A 210 10.15 -9.82 12.77
C LEU A 210 9.53 -11.06 13.39
N ASN A 211 9.97 -11.43 14.58
CA ASN A 211 9.46 -12.58 15.34
C ASN A 211 9.08 -12.15 16.76
N GLY A 212 8.26 -12.99 17.39
CA GLY A 212 7.93 -12.88 18.81
C GLY A 212 6.78 -11.94 19.14
N ASP A 213 6.64 -11.67 20.42
CA ASP A 213 5.60 -10.82 20.99
C ASP A 213 5.94 -9.34 20.76
N VAL A 214 4.92 -8.50 20.57
CA VAL A 214 5.10 -7.05 20.35
C VAL A 214 5.83 -6.35 21.51
N MET A 215 5.73 -6.91 22.72
CA MET A 215 6.45 -6.40 23.90
C MET A 215 7.86 -6.96 24.01
N ARG A 216 8.15 -8.04 23.31
CA ARG A 216 9.43 -8.74 23.27
C ARG A 216 9.80 -9.13 21.82
N PRO A 217 9.97 -8.13 20.93
CA PRO A 217 10.23 -8.38 19.54
C PRO A 217 11.63 -8.93 19.30
N GLN A 218 11.75 -9.82 18.35
CA GLN A 218 13.01 -10.19 17.72
C GLN A 218 12.99 -9.61 16.31
N VAL A 219 13.90 -8.72 16.03
CA VAL A 219 14.02 -8.06 14.71
C VAL A 219 15.41 -8.33 14.15
N ASP A 220 15.46 -8.70 12.89
CA ASP A 220 16.68 -8.77 12.10
C ASP A 220 16.47 -7.94 10.84
N VAL A 221 17.33 -6.96 10.62
CA VAL A 221 17.30 -6.09 9.45
C VAL A 221 18.67 -6.01 8.81
N ASP A 222 18.72 -6.27 7.51
CA ASP A 222 19.89 -6.03 6.66
C ASP A 222 19.39 -5.45 5.34
N LEU A 223 19.57 -4.14 5.17
CA LEU A 223 19.13 -3.40 4.00
C LEU A 223 20.27 -2.61 3.43
N THR A 224 20.43 -2.66 2.12
CA THR A 224 21.33 -1.81 1.36
C THR A 224 20.54 -1.08 0.28
N ALA A 225 20.63 0.25 0.28
CA ALA A 225 20.09 1.10 -0.76
C ALA A 225 21.21 1.83 -1.48
N ASN A 226 21.15 1.88 -2.81
CA ASN A 226 22.15 2.51 -3.64
C ASN A 226 21.49 3.49 -4.63
N HIS A 227 22.18 4.59 -4.92
CA HIS A 227 21.80 5.57 -5.93
C HIS A 227 20.36 6.05 -5.79
N MET A 228 19.94 6.35 -4.55
CA MET A 228 18.60 6.86 -4.29
C MET A 228 18.51 8.32 -4.74
N ALA A 229 17.48 8.59 -5.52
CA ALA A 229 17.06 9.94 -5.85
C ALA A 229 15.54 10.01 -5.76
N PHE A 230 15.03 11.04 -5.11
CA PHE A 230 13.62 11.36 -5.07
C PHE A 230 13.45 12.87 -4.94
N GLN A 231 12.87 13.49 -5.95
CA GLN A 231 12.80 14.95 -6.05
C GLN A 231 14.19 15.60 -5.88
N GLN A 232 14.39 16.39 -4.82
CA GLN A 232 15.65 17.08 -4.54
C GLN A 232 16.59 16.28 -3.61
N MET A 233 16.14 15.11 -3.14
CA MET A 233 16.93 14.25 -2.28
C MET A 233 17.78 13.30 -3.11
N HIS A 234 19.06 13.24 -2.81
CA HIS A 234 20.01 12.27 -3.38
C HIS A 234 20.77 11.57 -2.27
N LEU A 235 21.02 10.28 -2.44
CA LEU A 235 21.81 9.48 -1.51
C LEU A 235 22.56 8.41 -2.30
N ASN A 236 23.89 8.43 -2.23
CA ASN A 236 24.69 7.46 -2.96
C ASN A 236 24.52 6.05 -2.40
N GLN A 237 24.58 5.90 -1.08
CA GLN A 237 24.40 4.61 -0.43
C GLN A 237 23.86 4.77 0.99
N ALA A 238 22.96 3.88 1.38
CA ALA A 238 22.61 3.60 2.75
C ALA A 238 22.77 2.11 3.04
N VAL A 239 23.38 1.78 4.19
CA VAL A 239 23.42 0.42 4.73
C VAL A 239 22.82 0.45 6.13
N ILE A 240 21.82 -0.36 6.38
CA ILE A 240 21.16 -0.50 7.67
C ILE A 240 21.26 -1.94 8.09
N LYS A 241 21.93 -2.20 9.20
CA LYS A 241 22.03 -3.53 9.81
C LYS A 241 21.66 -3.44 11.28
N GLY A 242 20.84 -4.39 11.74
CA GLY A 242 20.45 -4.38 13.13
C GLY A 242 19.78 -5.65 13.56
N GLN A 243 19.93 -5.93 14.85
CA GLN A 243 19.28 -7.04 15.51
C GLN A 243 18.72 -6.58 16.85
N ILE A 244 17.48 -6.96 17.12
CA ILE A 244 16.83 -6.75 18.42
C ILE A 244 16.41 -8.12 18.93
N ASN A 245 16.77 -8.43 20.18
CA ASN A 245 16.30 -9.61 20.88
C ASN A 245 15.56 -9.17 22.15
N GLY A 246 14.26 -9.46 22.20
CA GLY A 246 13.37 -9.09 23.30
C GLY A 246 13.02 -10.22 24.28
N GLU A 247 13.66 -11.39 24.23
CA GLU A 247 13.24 -12.57 25.03
C GLU A 247 13.25 -12.30 26.54
N GLU A 248 14.37 -11.87 27.11
CA GLU A 248 14.48 -11.57 28.55
C GLU A 248 14.44 -10.06 28.82
N ARG A 249 15.25 -9.33 28.08
CA ARG A 249 15.30 -7.85 28.03
C ARG A 249 15.45 -7.45 26.59
N VAL A 250 14.87 -6.33 26.20
CA VAL A 250 15.08 -5.81 24.86
C VAL A 250 16.53 -5.33 24.76
N LYS A 251 17.32 -6.15 24.08
CA LYS A 251 18.70 -5.83 23.71
C LYS A 251 18.78 -5.66 22.22
N GLY A 252 19.64 -4.79 21.75
CA GLY A 252 19.81 -4.66 20.32
C GLY A 252 21.08 -3.94 19.93
N GLU A 253 21.37 -4.08 18.66
CA GLU A 253 22.37 -3.32 17.95
C GLU A 253 21.79 -2.82 16.63
N LEU A 254 22.15 -1.60 16.26
CA LEU A 254 21.74 -0.97 15.01
C LEU A 254 22.92 -0.17 14.47
N ASP A 255 23.33 -0.50 13.26
CA ASP A 255 24.34 0.21 12.51
C ASP A 255 23.71 0.83 11.26
N ILE A 256 23.82 2.13 11.12
CA ILE A 256 23.39 2.87 9.93
C ILE A 256 24.58 3.60 9.35
N HIS A 257 24.87 3.32 8.10
CA HIS A 257 25.90 4.02 7.34
C HIS A 257 25.26 4.72 6.15
N LEU A 258 25.44 6.03 6.03
CA LEU A 258 25.01 6.83 4.90
C LEU A 258 26.23 7.43 4.21
N ASN A 259 26.23 7.42 2.89
CA ASN A 259 27.26 8.06 2.08
C ASN A 259 26.61 8.96 1.02
N GLY A 260 27.10 10.19 0.92
CA GLY A 260 26.70 11.12 -0.12
C GLY A 260 25.23 11.52 -0.08
N PHE A 261 24.73 11.91 1.09
CA PHE A 261 23.38 12.46 1.24
C PHE A 261 23.36 13.95 0.90
N HIS A 262 22.46 14.33 0.00
CA HIS A 262 22.22 15.72 -0.38
C HIS A 262 20.70 15.99 -0.37
N TYR A 263 20.30 17.06 0.31
CA TYR A 263 18.94 17.58 0.28
C TYR A 263 18.96 19.09 0.58
N ASN A 264 18.58 19.91 -0.38
CA ASN A 264 18.68 21.37 -0.31
C ASN A 264 20.12 21.80 0.09
N ASP A 265 20.26 22.53 1.21
CA ASP A 265 21.53 23.01 1.75
C ASP A 265 22.26 21.99 2.64
N ILE A 266 21.68 20.81 2.83
CA ILE A 266 22.28 19.73 3.63
C ILE A 266 23.12 18.83 2.73
N ASN A 267 24.40 18.77 3.03
CA ASN A 267 25.36 17.90 2.34
C ASN A 267 26.09 17.07 3.39
N ILE A 268 25.81 15.77 3.44
CA ILE A 268 26.49 14.83 4.33
C ILE A 268 27.33 13.89 3.48
N ASN A 269 28.64 14.02 3.56
CA ASN A 269 29.56 13.14 2.85
C ASN A 269 29.48 11.73 3.39
N GLN A 270 29.49 11.58 4.73
CA GLN A 270 29.39 10.33 5.42
C GLN A 270 28.70 10.52 6.78
N MET A 271 27.82 9.60 7.14
CA MET A 271 27.27 9.49 8.48
C MET A 271 27.32 8.03 8.93
N LYS A 272 27.73 7.81 10.17
CA LYS A 272 27.66 6.50 10.84
C LYS A 272 26.94 6.68 12.16
N LEU A 273 25.93 5.88 12.38
CA LEU A 273 25.22 5.78 13.64
C LEU A 273 25.31 4.32 14.10
N ALA A 274 25.90 4.09 15.25
CA ALA A 274 25.91 2.81 15.93
C ALA A 274 25.18 2.94 17.25
N VAL A 275 24.20 2.07 17.51
CA VAL A 275 23.47 1.98 18.77
C VAL A 275 23.57 0.55 19.26
N SER A 276 23.96 0.35 20.52
CA SER A 276 24.03 -1.00 21.11
C SER A 276 23.72 -0.96 22.60
N GLY A 277 23.20 -2.07 23.10
CA GLY A 277 22.87 -2.24 24.52
C GLY A 277 21.43 -2.64 24.76
N ASP A 278 20.93 -2.31 25.95
CA ASP A 278 19.56 -2.59 26.37
C ASP A 278 18.86 -1.29 26.85
N GLU A 279 17.62 -1.40 27.29
CA GLU A 279 16.84 -0.25 27.75
C GLU A 279 17.44 0.45 28.97
N GLN A 280 18.13 -0.31 29.84
CA GLN A 280 18.74 0.23 31.06
C GLN A 280 20.10 0.84 30.79
N LYS A 281 20.81 0.33 29.78
CA LYS A 281 22.13 0.84 29.42
C LYS A 281 22.38 0.62 27.93
N HIS A 282 22.35 1.69 27.17
CA HIS A 282 22.74 1.69 25.79
C HIS A 282 23.74 2.80 25.46
N VAL A 283 24.50 2.54 24.43
CA VAL A 283 25.49 3.44 23.89
C VAL A 283 25.06 3.82 22.47
N LEU A 284 25.14 5.11 22.18
CA LEU A 284 24.95 5.65 20.85
C LEU A 284 26.25 6.36 20.43
N HIS A 285 26.76 5.95 19.29
CA HIS A 285 27.90 6.60 18.67
C HIS A 285 27.45 7.15 17.30
N LEU A 286 27.52 8.47 17.14
CA LEU A 286 27.20 9.16 15.91
C LEU A 286 28.42 9.91 15.40
N THR A 287 28.85 9.62 14.18
CA THR A 287 29.79 10.44 13.45
C THR A 287 29.15 10.97 12.18
N SER A 288 29.34 12.24 11.88
CA SER A 288 28.87 12.86 10.65
C SER A 288 29.92 13.79 10.12
N ASP A 289 30.22 13.70 8.83
CA ASP A 289 31.04 14.62 8.06
C ASP A 289 30.15 15.25 6.99
N GLY A 290 29.96 16.56 7.11
CA GLY A 290 29.07 17.27 6.17
C GLY A 290 28.78 18.71 6.59
N LYS A 291 27.89 19.34 5.83
CA LYS A 291 27.39 20.70 6.10
C LYS A 291 25.87 20.67 6.14
N PRO A 292 25.21 21.37 7.08
CA PRO A 292 25.76 22.18 8.18
C PRO A 292 26.21 21.34 9.37
N VAL A 293 26.08 20.00 9.34
CA VAL A 293 26.30 19.13 10.50
C VAL A 293 27.58 18.31 10.32
N ALA A 294 28.61 18.65 11.06
CA ALA A 294 29.73 17.78 11.37
C ALA A 294 29.69 17.47 12.88
N ALA A 295 29.64 16.20 13.22
CA ALA A 295 29.43 15.75 14.59
C ALA A 295 30.21 14.49 14.92
N ASN A 296 30.65 14.40 16.18
CA ASN A 296 31.14 13.18 16.78
C ASN A 296 30.58 13.10 18.20
N LEU A 297 29.54 12.29 18.36
CA LEU A 297 28.78 12.20 19.62
C LEU A 297 28.89 10.78 20.17
N ASN A 298 29.20 10.70 21.46
CA ASN A 298 29.15 9.47 22.23
C ASN A 298 28.16 9.71 23.39
N LEU A 299 27.04 9.03 23.35
CA LEU A 299 25.99 9.15 24.36
C LEU A 299 25.81 7.80 25.04
N THR A 300 25.65 7.83 26.36
CA THR A 300 25.28 6.63 27.14
C THR A 300 24.04 6.99 27.92
N GLY A 301 23.04 6.13 27.92
CA GLY A 301 21.81 6.44 28.56
C GLY A 301 20.94 5.22 28.87
N ASN A 302 19.76 5.50 29.39
CA ASN A 302 18.68 4.56 29.61
C ASN A 302 17.36 5.13 29.06
N PHE A 303 16.42 4.25 28.79
CA PHE A 303 15.08 4.60 28.35
C PHE A 303 14.05 4.13 29.37
N ASP A 304 13.31 5.05 29.97
CA ASP A 304 12.17 4.75 30.82
C ASP A 304 10.92 4.60 29.96
N ARG A 305 10.41 3.37 29.83
CA ARG A 305 9.20 3.08 29.06
C ARG A 305 7.94 3.70 29.65
N THR A 306 7.88 3.83 30.98
CA THR A 306 6.69 4.35 31.68
C THR A 306 6.55 5.85 31.41
N LEU A 307 7.66 6.57 31.48
CA LEU A 307 7.72 8.00 31.24
C LEU A 307 7.96 8.37 29.77
N GLN A 308 8.24 7.36 28.90
CA GLN A 308 8.66 7.55 27.51
C GLN A 308 9.81 8.56 27.40
N ARG A 309 10.76 8.46 28.30
CA ARG A 309 11.83 9.44 28.45
C ARG A 309 13.20 8.78 28.41
N TRP A 310 14.07 9.36 27.60
CA TRP A 310 15.49 9.03 27.57
C TRP A 310 16.24 9.89 28.62
N GLN A 311 17.21 9.27 29.30
CA GLN A 311 18.11 9.92 30.25
C GLN A 311 19.54 9.45 29.97
N GLY A 312 20.49 10.40 29.80
CA GLY A 312 21.89 10.14 29.56
C GLY A 312 22.73 11.41 29.58
#